data_26a2d55cf88f90a0c292ca8b11ee929d
#
_entry.id   26a2d55cf88f90a0c292ca8b11ee929d
#
_cell.length_a   1.000
_cell.length_b   1.000
_cell.length_c   1.000
_cell.angle_alpha   90.00
_cell.angle_beta   90.00
_cell.angle_gamma   90.00
#
_symmetry.space_group_name_H-M   'P 1'
#
loop_
_entity.id
_entity.type
_entity.pdbx_description
1 polymer ?
#
loop_
_entity_poly.entity_id
_entity_poly.type
_entity_poly.pdbx_seq_one_letter_code
_entity_poly.pdbx_strand_id
1 'polypeptide(L)'
;MKKTIPVLLFLLLSLVSSISFSAEKPLWIEATGEAVLGDIETPNEVKERARRDAQKNALEMAVGVFMKSHTLVSNSQLVEDLVYATVRGRVEKSEILQEGWDPKDRSLYRVKLKALIQPVYPEKGEGLSVKVHLSKTTIKAGEDVRIFYEPSRDCYIYIFSIASDGSVTLLLPNSHHTKNLATSNTVHVFPPEESPIRLTAAFLPGHTEKYAEERIKLIATRKKENLIPLGFQEGLFKVYDSKSTGMISDLVRRLNHLEPGDWTEATVVYNLTR
;
A
#
# COMPACT_ATOMS: atom_id res chain seq x y z
N MET A 1 23.15 64.59 -27.47
CA MET A 1 21.82 63.93 -27.37
C MET A 1 22.04 62.52 -26.92
N LYS A 2 21.79 62.25 -25.65
CA LYS A 2 21.92 60.90 -25.04
C LYS A 2 20.56 60.25 -25.01
N LYS A 3 20.39 59.13 -25.74
CA LYS A 3 19.18 58.31 -25.69
C LYS A 3 19.24 57.33 -24.55
N THR A 4 18.42 57.49 -23.55
CA THR A 4 18.19 56.56 -22.46
C THR A 4 17.18 55.49 -22.90
N ILE A 5 17.59 54.21 -22.83
CA ILE A 5 16.69 53.04 -23.06
C ILE A 5 16.14 52.62 -21.69
N PRO A 6 14.82 52.48 -21.50
CA PRO A 6 14.29 51.98 -20.27
C PRO A 6 14.37 50.43 -20.27
N VAL A 7 15.05 49.89 -19.23
CA VAL A 7 15.10 48.48 -18.95
C VAL A 7 13.75 48.07 -18.35
N LEU A 8 12.96 47.33 -19.11
CA LEU A 8 11.69 46.73 -18.68
C LEU A 8 12.01 45.47 -17.87
N LEU A 9 11.90 45.56 -16.55
CA LEU A 9 12.12 44.48 -15.61
C LEU A 9 10.84 43.56 -15.66
N PHE A 10 10.94 42.44 -16.36
CA PHE A 10 9.89 41.42 -16.37
C PHE A 10 9.96 40.62 -15.05
N LEU A 11 9.08 40.95 -14.11
CA LEU A 11 8.88 40.20 -12.88
C LEU A 11 8.10 38.92 -13.20
N LEU A 12 8.81 37.81 -13.42
CA LEU A 12 8.21 36.49 -13.63
C LEU A 12 7.73 35.97 -12.26
N LEU A 13 6.47 36.23 -11.95
CA LEU A 13 5.80 35.70 -10.75
C LEU A 13 5.54 34.21 -11.00
N SER A 14 6.46 33.36 -10.55
CA SER A 14 6.26 31.90 -10.53
C SER A 14 5.14 31.55 -9.53
N LEU A 15 3.95 31.27 -10.04
CA LEU A 15 2.88 30.64 -9.28
C LEU A 15 3.33 29.21 -8.93
N VAL A 16 3.92 29.04 -7.76
CA VAL A 16 4.09 27.73 -7.15
C VAL A 16 2.69 27.32 -6.65
N SER A 17 1.98 26.55 -7.47
CA SER A 17 0.75 25.89 -7.04
C SER A 17 1.12 24.87 -5.98
N SER A 18 1.03 25.26 -4.72
CA SER A 18 1.08 24.34 -3.59
C SER A 18 -0.12 23.39 -3.74
N ILE A 19 0.12 22.14 -4.11
CA ILE A 19 -0.87 21.09 -4.03
C ILE A 19 -1.13 20.90 -2.54
N SER A 20 -2.14 21.59 -2.01
CA SER A 20 -2.65 21.34 -0.66
C SER A 20 -3.28 19.96 -0.68
N PHE A 21 -2.58 18.97 -0.16
CA PHE A 21 -3.18 17.71 0.25
C PHE A 21 -4.26 18.04 1.28
N SER A 22 -5.51 17.87 0.91
CA SER A 22 -6.62 17.96 1.85
C SER A 22 -6.46 16.82 2.83
N ALA A 23 -5.95 17.11 4.03
CA ALA A 23 -5.93 16.14 5.11
C ALA A 23 -7.39 15.69 5.35
N GLU A 24 -7.64 14.40 5.28
CA GLU A 24 -8.95 13.85 5.63
C GLU A 24 -9.33 14.27 7.05
N LYS A 25 -10.61 14.63 7.23
CA LYS A 25 -11.12 15.12 8.51
C LYS A 25 -11.16 13.97 9.52
N PRO A 26 -10.89 14.25 10.81
CA PRO A 26 -11.10 13.28 11.87
C PRO A 26 -12.52 12.70 11.84
N LEU A 27 -12.64 11.42 12.12
CA LEU A 27 -13.90 10.69 12.05
C LEU A 27 -14.32 10.23 13.43
N TRP A 28 -15.57 10.50 13.81
CA TRP A 28 -16.18 9.94 15.00
C TRP A 28 -16.67 8.52 14.76
N ILE A 29 -16.17 7.57 15.54
CA ILE A 29 -16.54 6.14 15.47
C ILE A 29 -17.10 5.70 16.82
N GLU A 30 -18.23 5.01 16.81
CA GLU A 30 -18.74 4.27 17.95
C GLU A 30 -18.28 2.81 17.84
N ALA A 31 -17.73 2.28 18.93
CA ALA A 31 -17.30 0.89 19.00
C ALA A 31 -17.57 0.30 20.38
N THR A 32 -17.68 -1.02 20.42
CA THR A 32 -17.82 -1.80 21.66
C THR A 32 -16.57 -2.64 21.84
N GLY A 33 -16.10 -2.72 23.09
CA GLY A 33 -15.05 -3.63 23.51
C GLY A 33 -15.50 -4.47 24.69
N GLU A 34 -14.87 -5.61 24.85
CA GLU A 34 -15.23 -6.60 25.85
C GLU A 34 -13.96 -7.17 26.53
N ALA A 35 -14.11 -7.55 27.79
CA ALA A 35 -13.09 -8.31 28.50
C ALA A 35 -13.71 -9.25 29.52
N VAL A 36 -13.18 -10.46 29.58
CA VAL A 36 -13.62 -11.49 30.55
C VAL A 36 -12.72 -11.44 31.77
N LEU A 37 -13.29 -11.47 32.97
CA LEU A 37 -12.56 -11.53 34.24
C LEU A 37 -11.81 -12.84 34.36
N GLY A 38 -10.49 -12.77 34.46
CA GLY A 38 -9.64 -13.93 34.73
C GLY A 38 -9.51 -14.21 36.23
N ASP A 39 -9.04 -15.41 36.57
CA ASP A 39 -8.97 -15.90 37.97
C ASP A 39 -8.11 -15.05 38.92
N ILE A 40 -7.14 -14.34 38.39
CA ILE A 40 -6.18 -13.53 39.17
C ILE A 40 -6.27 -12.02 38.89
N GLU A 41 -7.25 -11.60 38.07
CA GLU A 41 -7.41 -10.20 37.67
C GLU A 41 -8.35 -9.44 38.60
N THR A 42 -8.05 -8.17 38.81
CA THR A 42 -8.94 -7.25 39.50
C THR A 42 -10.04 -6.71 38.56
N PRO A 43 -11.22 -6.36 39.09
CA PRO A 43 -12.26 -5.72 38.28
C PRO A 43 -11.80 -4.47 37.52
N ASN A 44 -10.85 -3.71 38.06
CA ASN A 44 -10.31 -2.52 37.40
C ASN A 44 -9.44 -2.87 36.18
N GLU A 45 -8.64 -3.92 36.26
CA GLU A 45 -7.82 -4.39 35.13
C GLU A 45 -8.71 -4.84 33.96
N VAL A 46 -9.79 -5.55 34.27
CA VAL A 46 -10.79 -5.97 33.26
C VAL A 46 -11.46 -4.77 32.60
N LYS A 47 -11.86 -3.75 33.36
CA LYS A 47 -12.44 -2.52 32.82
C LYS A 47 -11.48 -1.81 31.87
N GLU A 48 -10.22 -1.64 32.27
CA GLU A 48 -9.21 -1.01 31.42
C GLU A 48 -8.91 -1.85 30.16
N ARG A 49 -8.96 -3.15 30.25
CA ARG A 49 -8.80 -4.04 29.10
C ARG A 49 -9.97 -3.93 28.12
N ALA A 50 -11.21 -3.90 28.61
CA ALA A 50 -12.39 -3.68 27.80
C ALA A 50 -12.41 -2.29 27.14
N ARG A 51 -11.95 -1.24 27.83
CA ARG A 51 -11.79 0.11 27.26
C ARG A 51 -10.76 0.13 26.14
N ARG A 52 -9.59 -0.51 26.35
CA ARG A 52 -8.56 -0.63 25.30
C ARG A 52 -9.06 -1.43 24.10
N ASP A 53 -9.83 -2.48 24.32
CA ASP A 53 -10.45 -3.26 23.27
C ASP A 53 -11.45 -2.42 22.44
N ALA A 54 -12.30 -1.64 23.12
CA ALA A 54 -13.22 -0.71 22.44
C ALA A 54 -12.48 0.36 21.61
N GLN A 55 -11.40 0.93 22.13
CA GLN A 55 -10.56 1.89 21.40
C GLN A 55 -9.89 1.26 20.19
N LYS A 56 -9.37 0.04 20.32
CA LYS A 56 -8.80 -0.73 19.22
C LYS A 56 -9.83 -0.97 18.12
N ASN A 57 -11.03 -1.43 18.49
CA ASN A 57 -12.12 -1.67 17.56
C ASN A 57 -12.55 -0.39 16.83
N ALA A 58 -12.64 0.75 17.54
CA ALA A 58 -12.91 2.05 16.94
C ALA A 58 -11.83 2.44 15.91
N LEU A 59 -10.56 2.20 16.24
CA LEU A 59 -9.44 2.48 15.37
C LEU A 59 -9.47 1.63 14.10
N GLU A 60 -9.71 0.32 14.22
CA GLU A 60 -9.82 -0.61 13.09
C GLU A 60 -10.99 -0.23 12.16
N MET A 61 -12.12 0.14 12.73
CA MET A 61 -13.28 0.63 11.96
C MET A 61 -12.97 1.92 11.20
N ALA A 62 -12.32 2.90 11.85
CA ALA A 62 -11.93 4.16 11.21
C ALA A 62 -10.94 3.94 10.07
N VAL A 63 -9.90 3.13 10.29
CA VAL A 63 -8.92 2.77 9.26
C VAL A 63 -9.63 2.10 8.07
N GLY A 64 -10.59 1.22 8.32
CA GLY A 64 -11.39 0.62 7.26
C GLY A 64 -12.22 1.62 6.45
N VAL A 65 -12.72 2.69 7.07
CA VAL A 65 -13.43 3.79 6.37
C VAL A 65 -12.45 4.61 5.55
N PHE A 66 -11.30 5.00 6.12
CA PHE A 66 -10.27 5.75 5.40
C PHE A 66 -9.75 4.98 4.19
N MET A 67 -9.49 3.68 4.34
CA MET A 67 -9.09 2.81 3.23
C MET A 67 -10.15 2.75 2.13
N LYS A 68 -11.44 2.66 2.48
CA LYS A 68 -12.53 2.64 1.51
C LYS A 68 -12.69 3.96 0.78
N SER A 69 -12.51 5.10 1.45
CA SER A 69 -12.61 6.42 0.80
C SER A 69 -11.55 6.58 -0.28
N HIS A 70 -10.34 6.12 -0.04
CA HIS A 70 -9.29 6.08 -1.05
C HIS A 70 -9.56 5.08 -2.17
N THR A 71 -10.12 3.91 -1.84
CA THR A 71 -10.45 2.86 -2.82
C THR A 71 -11.55 3.27 -3.78
N LEU A 72 -12.55 4.01 -3.31
CA LEU A 72 -13.70 4.44 -4.12
C LEU A 72 -13.35 5.53 -5.14
N VAL A 73 -12.31 6.31 -4.89
CA VAL A 73 -11.91 7.39 -5.81
C VAL A 73 -11.14 6.86 -7.02
N SER A 74 -10.63 5.62 -6.98
CA SER A 74 -9.83 5.15 -8.11
C SER A 74 -9.79 3.62 -8.25
N ASN A 75 -10.69 3.07 -9.04
CA ASN A 75 -10.56 1.69 -9.53
C ASN A 75 -9.28 1.43 -10.34
N SER A 76 -8.58 2.49 -10.79
CA SER A 76 -7.31 2.42 -11.51
C SER A 76 -6.10 2.98 -10.73
N GLN A 77 -6.31 3.83 -9.71
CA GLN A 77 -5.24 4.47 -8.92
C GLN A 77 -4.85 3.68 -7.66
N LEU A 78 -5.65 2.71 -7.25
CA LEU A 78 -5.36 1.86 -6.08
C LEU A 78 -4.03 1.12 -6.23
N VAL A 79 -3.60 0.98 -7.46
CA VAL A 79 -2.35 0.36 -7.81
C VAL A 79 -1.20 1.36 -7.79
N GLU A 80 -1.45 2.65 -7.81
CA GLU A 80 -0.40 3.67 -7.94
C GLU A 80 0.23 4.06 -6.60
N ASP A 81 -0.54 4.11 -5.50
CA ASP A 81 0.01 4.56 -4.22
C ASP A 81 -0.49 3.73 -3.03
N LEU A 82 0.03 2.52 -2.86
CA LEU A 82 -0.26 1.69 -1.68
C LEU A 82 0.18 2.36 -0.37
N VAL A 83 1.24 3.20 -0.42
CA VAL A 83 1.70 3.99 0.75
C VAL A 83 0.59 4.90 1.27
N TYR A 84 -0.20 5.52 0.38
CA TYR A 84 -1.34 6.34 0.81
C TYR A 84 -2.56 5.51 1.23
N ALA A 85 -2.68 4.28 0.76
CA ALA A 85 -3.71 3.37 1.23
C ALA A 85 -3.38 2.78 2.62
N THR A 86 -2.11 2.82 3.06
CA THR A 86 -1.71 2.44 4.42
C THR A 86 -1.89 3.61 5.37
N VAL A 87 -3.13 3.87 5.73
CA VAL A 87 -3.48 4.87 6.74
C VAL A 87 -3.49 4.22 8.12
N ARG A 88 -2.91 4.90 9.09
CA ARG A 88 -3.07 4.59 10.52
C ARG A 88 -4.09 5.54 11.11
N GLY A 89 -4.71 5.14 12.20
CA GLY A 89 -5.56 6.01 12.98
C GLY A 89 -4.87 6.39 14.30
N ARG A 90 -5.11 7.61 14.76
CA ARG A 90 -4.74 8.04 16.11
C ARG A 90 -5.99 8.47 16.83
N VAL A 91 -6.23 7.96 18.04
CA VAL A 91 -7.31 8.39 18.89
C VAL A 91 -6.99 9.79 19.45
N GLU A 92 -7.74 10.80 19.04
CA GLU A 92 -7.62 12.17 19.52
C GLU A 92 -8.42 12.38 20.80
N LYS A 93 -9.64 11.82 20.82
CA LYS A 93 -10.57 11.89 21.96
C LYS A 93 -11.36 10.59 22.03
N SER A 94 -11.76 10.22 23.23
CA SER A 94 -12.73 9.15 23.46
C SER A 94 -13.67 9.49 24.59
N GLU A 95 -14.94 9.12 24.42
CA GLU A 95 -16.01 9.34 25.38
C GLU A 95 -16.70 8.00 25.62
N ILE A 96 -16.80 7.59 26.88
CA ILE A 96 -17.52 6.39 27.25
C ILE A 96 -19.01 6.71 27.21
N LEU A 97 -19.74 5.98 26.35
CA LEU A 97 -21.20 6.12 26.24
C LEU A 97 -21.91 5.21 27.23
N GLN A 98 -21.38 4.00 27.43
CA GLN A 98 -21.94 3.02 28.34
C GLN A 98 -20.83 2.03 28.75
N GLU A 99 -20.82 1.64 30.00
CA GLU A 99 -19.97 0.55 30.47
C GLU A 99 -20.63 -0.22 31.60
N GLY A 100 -20.34 -1.51 31.75
CA GLY A 100 -20.86 -2.35 32.79
C GLY A 100 -20.59 -3.83 32.62
N TRP A 101 -20.85 -4.56 33.69
CA TRP A 101 -20.88 -6.03 33.66
C TRP A 101 -22.12 -6.53 32.89
N ASP A 102 -21.94 -7.57 32.10
CA ASP A 102 -23.05 -8.17 31.36
C ASP A 102 -24.07 -8.78 32.35
N PRO A 103 -25.38 -8.48 32.22
CA PRO A 103 -26.41 -9.00 33.12
C PRO A 103 -26.53 -10.53 33.09
N LYS A 104 -26.14 -11.16 31.98
CA LYS A 104 -26.22 -12.61 31.76
C LYS A 104 -24.92 -13.32 32.08
N ASP A 105 -23.80 -12.64 31.92
CA ASP A 105 -22.47 -13.17 32.22
C ASP A 105 -21.69 -12.18 33.12
N ARG A 106 -21.68 -12.47 34.43
CA ARG A 106 -20.99 -11.62 35.43
C ARG A 106 -19.49 -11.59 35.31
N SER A 107 -18.88 -12.43 34.48
CA SER A 107 -17.45 -12.40 34.18
C SER A 107 -17.10 -11.47 33.01
N LEU A 108 -18.08 -11.10 32.19
CA LEU A 108 -17.91 -10.28 31.01
C LEU A 108 -18.18 -8.80 31.29
N TYR A 109 -17.20 -7.94 31.06
CA TYR A 109 -17.35 -6.49 31.11
C TYR A 109 -17.40 -5.92 29.71
N ARG A 110 -18.35 -5.02 29.44
CA ARG A 110 -18.55 -4.36 28.16
C ARG A 110 -18.40 -2.87 28.28
N VAL A 111 -17.78 -2.29 27.25
CA VAL A 111 -17.63 -0.83 27.12
C VAL A 111 -18.08 -0.43 25.71
N LYS A 112 -19.03 0.50 25.65
CA LYS A 112 -19.35 1.22 24.41
C LYS A 112 -18.79 2.62 24.52
N LEU A 113 -17.97 3.02 23.55
CA LEU A 113 -17.40 4.36 23.49
C LEU A 113 -17.57 4.98 22.11
N LYS A 114 -17.40 6.29 22.07
CA LYS A 114 -17.27 7.09 20.86
C LYS A 114 -15.87 7.68 20.83
N ALA A 115 -15.14 7.47 19.75
CA ALA A 115 -13.77 7.97 19.59
C ALA A 115 -13.64 8.84 18.35
N LEU A 116 -12.93 9.95 18.49
CA LEU A 116 -12.50 10.79 17.37
C LEU A 116 -11.16 10.27 16.89
N ILE A 117 -11.13 9.76 15.65
CA ILE A 117 -9.96 9.17 15.05
C ILE A 117 -9.42 10.08 13.95
N GLN A 118 -8.16 10.51 14.11
CA GLN A 118 -7.42 11.26 13.09
C GLN A 118 -6.68 10.29 12.19
N PRO A 119 -6.83 10.36 10.85
CA PRO A 119 -5.99 9.57 9.94
C PRO A 119 -4.54 10.08 10.00
N VAL A 120 -3.61 9.14 10.04
CA VAL A 120 -2.16 9.39 10.01
C VAL A 120 -1.60 8.64 8.80
N TYR A 121 -1.10 9.38 7.85
CA TYR A 121 -0.46 8.82 6.65
C TYR A 121 1.04 8.64 6.89
N PRO A 122 1.65 7.58 6.37
CA PRO A 122 3.10 7.41 6.46
C PRO A 122 3.82 8.52 5.69
N GLU A 123 4.88 9.06 6.27
CA GLU A 123 5.74 10.03 5.60
C GLU A 123 6.60 9.34 4.54
N LYS A 124 6.62 9.88 3.31
CA LYS A 124 7.52 9.39 2.26
C LYS A 124 8.96 9.82 2.57
N GLY A 125 9.90 8.88 2.53
CA GLY A 125 11.32 9.17 2.47
C GLY A 125 12.15 8.85 3.69
N GLU A 126 11.58 8.53 4.83
CA GLU A 126 12.33 8.05 5.99
C GLU A 126 12.42 6.51 5.99
N GLY A 127 13.63 5.97 5.83
CA GLY A 127 13.89 4.54 5.97
C GLY A 127 14.35 3.83 4.71
N LEU A 128 13.59 2.83 4.26
CA LEU A 128 13.86 2.07 3.05
C LEU A 128 13.36 2.83 1.82
N SER A 129 14.19 2.87 0.77
CA SER A 129 13.77 3.36 -0.55
C SER A 129 14.23 2.40 -1.64
N VAL A 130 13.55 2.40 -2.77
CA VAL A 130 13.90 1.57 -3.93
C VAL A 130 13.64 2.33 -5.21
N LYS A 131 14.60 2.27 -6.14
CA LYS A 131 14.45 2.76 -7.50
C LYS A 131 14.08 1.57 -8.39
N VAL A 132 13.20 1.80 -9.37
CA VAL A 132 12.83 0.79 -10.38
C VAL A 132 12.80 1.44 -11.75
N HIS A 133 13.27 0.72 -12.76
CA HIS A 133 13.14 1.12 -14.16
C HIS A 133 13.13 -0.13 -15.07
N LEU A 134 12.65 0.05 -16.28
CA LEU A 134 12.67 -0.97 -17.33
C LEU A 134 13.73 -0.64 -18.36
N SER A 135 14.14 -1.65 -19.15
CA SER A 135 15.04 -1.44 -20.28
C SER A 135 14.47 -0.47 -21.33
N LYS A 136 13.13 -0.40 -21.44
CA LYS A 136 12.39 0.47 -22.36
C LYS A 136 11.07 0.88 -21.72
N THR A 137 10.57 2.07 -22.04
CA THR A 137 9.23 2.55 -21.64
C THR A 137 8.15 2.27 -22.69
N THR A 138 8.55 1.90 -23.91
CA THR A 138 7.66 1.40 -24.97
C THR A 138 8.21 0.05 -25.43
N ILE A 139 7.38 -0.97 -25.34
CA ILE A 139 7.76 -2.37 -25.56
C ILE A 139 6.80 -2.95 -26.59
N LYS A 140 7.31 -3.63 -27.59
CA LYS A 140 6.48 -4.34 -28.57
C LYS A 140 6.06 -5.69 -28.02
N ALA A 141 4.87 -6.13 -28.41
CA ALA A 141 4.42 -7.50 -28.15
C ALA A 141 5.44 -8.50 -28.71
N GLY A 142 5.85 -9.46 -27.88
CA GLY A 142 6.90 -10.42 -28.19
C GLY A 142 8.32 -9.99 -27.80
N GLU A 143 8.55 -8.76 -27.38
CA GLU A 143 9.85 -8.32 -26.85
C GLU A 143 10.05 -8.75 -25.40
N ASP A 144 11.29 -9.04 -25.05
CA ASP A 144 11.70 -9.37 -23.69
C ASP A 144 11.73 -8.10 -22.80
N VAL A 145 11.24 -8.23 -21.58
CA VAL A 145 11.21 -7.20 -20.55
C VAL A 145 12.24 -7.52 -19.47
N ARG A 146 13.05 -6.54 -19.10
CA ARG A 146 13.96 -6.62 -17.96
C ARG A 146 13.63 -5.50 -16.98
N ILE A 147 13.52 -5.87 -15.72
CA ILE A 147 13.18 -4.98 -14.61
C ILE A 147 14.45 -4.76 -13.80
N PHE A 148 14.90 -3.51 -13.70
CA PHE A 148 16.06 -3.11 -12.92
C PHE A 148 15.60 -2.43 -11.65
N TYR A 149 16.23 -2.74 -10.51
CA TYR A 149 15.91 -2.12 -9.24
C TYR A 149 17.13 -1.99 -8.35
N GLU A 150 17.16 -0.92 -7.55
CA GLU A 150 18.25 -0.58 -6.64
C GLU A 150 17.67 -0.15 -5.29
N PRO A 151 17.74 -1.01 -4.25
CA PRO A 151 17.30 -0.65 -2.91
C PRO A 151 18.38 0.12 -2.15
N SER A 152 17.97 1.03 -1.26
CA SER A 152 18.88 1.79 -0.40
C SER A 152 19.41 0.99 0.79
N ARG A 153 18.78 -0.13 1.12
CA ARG A 153 19.13 -1.05 2.22
C ARG A 153 18.84 -2.48 1.81
N ASP A 154 19.48 -3.44 2.46
CA ASP A 154 19.15 -4.86 2.29
C ASP A 154 17.69 -5.08 2.62
N CYS A 155 16.95 -5.70 1.70
CA CYS A 155 15.50 -5.86 1.80
C CYS A 155 14.99 -7.02 0.96
N TYR A 156 13.75 -7.41 1.22
CA TYR A 156 13.04 -8.40 0.42
C TYR A 156 12.19 -7.70 -0.63
N ILE A 157 12.33 -8.12 -1.88
CA ILE A 157 11.67 -7.51 -3.04
C ILE A 157 10.51 -8.38 -3.51
N TYR A 158 9.39 -7.73 -3.77
CA TYR A 158 8.20 -8.34 -4.38
C TYR A 158 7.87 -7.55 -5.64
N ILE A 159 7.84 -8.24 -6.79
CA ILE A 159 7.60 -7.62 -8.10
C ILE A 159 6.26 -8.09 -8.63
N PHE A 160 5.42 -7.14 -9.00
CA PHE A 160 4.10 -7.36 -9.58
C PHE A 160 4.03 -6.75 -10.97
N SER A 161 3.47 -7.49 -11.90
CA SER A 161 2.98 -6.95 -13.17
C SER A 161 1.49 -6.69 -13.06
N ILE A 162 1.07 -5.54 -13.53
CA ILE A 162 -0.31 -5.10 -13.51
C ILE A 162 -0.71 -4.78 -14.94
N ALA A 163 -1.60 -5.60 -15.47
CA ALA A 163 -2.09 -5.47 -16.82
C ALA A 163 -3.15 -4.36 -16.96
N SER A 164 -3.43 -3.97 -18.19
CA SER A 164 -4.38 -2.89 -18.50
C SER A 164 -5.82 -3.17 -18.05
N ASP A 165 -6.20 -4.42 -17.84
CA ASP A 165 -7.51 -4.80 -17.27
C ASP A 165 -7.54 -4.79 -15.73
N GLY A 166 -6.40 -4.48 -15.08
CA GLY A 166 -6.22 -4.50 -13.64
C GLY A 166 -5.89 -5.86 -13.05
N SER A 167 -5.68 -6.89 -13.85
CA SER A 167 -5.17 -8.17 -13.35
C SER A 167 -3.72 -8.02 -12.88
N VAL A 168 -3.38 -8.74 -11.80
CA VAL A 168 -2.09 -8.63 -11.11
C VAL A 168 -1.39 -9.97 -11.14
N THR A 169 -0.14 -9.99 -11.57
CA THR A 169 0.72 -11.17 -11.57
C THR A 169 1.90 -10.96 -10.65
N LEU A 170 2.09 -11.84 -9.67
CA LEU A 170 3.30 -11.85 -8.83
C LEU A 170 4.45 -12.48 -9.61
N LEU A 171 5.43 -11.67 -10.01
CA LEU A 171 6.60 -12.10 -10.77
C LEU A 171 7.73 -12.60 -9.86
N LEU A 172 7.98 -11.93 -8.73
CA LEU A 172 8.99 -12.30 -7.74
C LEU A 172 8.42 -12.13 -6.32
N PRO A 173 8.54 -13.13 -5.43
CA PRO A 173 9.09 -14.46 -5.66
C PRO A 173 8.17 -15.36 -6.51
N ASN A 174 8.77 -16.37 -7.15
CA ASN A 174 8.06 -17.39 -7.92
C ASN A 174 8.66 -18.79 -7.68
N SER A 175 8.15 -19.82 -8.36
CA SER A 175 8.59 -21.20 -8.15
C SER A 175 10.06 -21.44 -8.54
N HIS A 176 10.65 -20.66 -9.44
CA HIS A 176 12.06 -20.76 -9.87
C HIS A 176 12.95 -19.81 -9.06
N HIS A 177 12.44 -18.65 -8.69
CA HIS A 177 13.14 -17.61 -7.93
C HIS A 177 12.44 -17.40 -6.59
N THR A 178 12.69 -18.32 -5.65
CA THR A 178 12.10 -18.28 -4.29
C THR A 178 12.83 -17.30 -3.38
N LYS A 179 14.09 -16.97 -3.68
CA LYS A 179 14.90 -16.00 -2.93
C LYS A 179 14.67 -14.62 -3.52
N ASN A 180 14.19 -13.73 -2.69
CA ASN A 180 13.86 -12.34 -3.05
C ASN A 180 14.59 -11.32 -2.18
N LEU A 181 15.69 -11.71 -1.51
CA LEU A 181 16.57 -10.80 -0.79
C LEU A 181 17.45 -10.05 -1.79
N ALA A 182 17.48 -8.74 -1.69
CA ALA A 182 18.31 -7.84 -2.49
C ALA A 182 19.27 -7.07 -1.59
N THR A 183 20.53 -6.97 -2.02
CA THR A 183 21.58 -6.20 -1.33
C THR A 183 21.48 -4.72 -1.65
N SER A 184 21.77 -3.89 -0.65
CA SER A 184 21.70 -2.44 -0.75
C SER A 184 22.66 -1.84 -1.76
N ASN A 185 22.26 -0.72 -2.36
CA ASN A 185 23.08 0.08 -3.28
C ASN A 185 23.68 -0.73 -4.45
N THR A 186 23.01 -1.79 -4.84
CA THR A 186 23.39 -2.65 -5.96
C THR A 186 22.24 -2.70 -6.94
N VAL A 187 22.53 -2.54 -8.21
CA VAL A 187 21.54 -2.70 -9.27
C VAL A 187 21.29 -4.19 -9.48
N HIS A 188 20.06 -4.61 -9.21
CA HIS A 188 19.57 -5.96 -9.48
C HIS A 188 18.76 -5.97 -10.76
N VAL A 189 18.71 -7.11 -11.43
CA VAL A 189 17.92 -7.31 -12.63
C VAL A 189 16.99 -8.52 -12.46
N PHE A 190 15.75 -8.39 -12.91
CA PHE A 190 14.80 -9.48 -12.95
C PHE A 190 14.16 -9.60 -14.35
N PRO A 191 14.13 -10.79 -14.97
CA PRO A 191 14.83 -12.02 -14.55
C PRO A 191 16.36 -11.84 -14.58
N PRO A 192 17.11 -12.57 -13.73
CA PRO A 192 18.59 -12.61 -13.83
C PRO A 192 19.07 -13.10 -15.21
N GLU A 193 20.27 -12.73 -15.62
CA GLU A 193 20.78 -13.08 -16.95
C GLU A 193 20.87 -14.58 -17.18
N GLU A 194 21.21 -15.34 -16.13
CA GLU A 194 21.33 -16.81 -16.17
C GLU A 194 19.98 -17.53 -15.96
N SER A 195 18.90 -16.76 -15.83
CA SER A 195 17.57 -17.34 -15.61
C SER A 195 17.05 -18.06 -16.84
N PRO A 196 16.44 -19.25 -16.68
CA PRO A 196 15.69 -19.90 -17.76
C PRO A 196 14.36 -19.18 -18.06
N ILE A 197 13.94 -18.25 -17.18
CA ILE A 197 12.70 -17.48 -17.35
C ILE A 197 12.99 -16.25 -18.20
N ARG A 198 12.12 -16.01 -19.19
CA ARG A 198 12.02 -14.75 -19.92
C ARG A 198 10.67 -14.12 -19.64
N LEU A 199 10.67 -12.82 -19.37
CA LEU A 199 9.45 -12.04 -19.33
C LEU A 199 9.23 -11.45 -20.71
N THR A 200 8.22 -11.93 -21.40
CA THR A 200 7.87 -11.45 -22.74
C THR A 200 6.59 -10.64 -22.65
N ALA A 201 6.62 -9.42 -23.18
CA ALA A 201 5.46 -8.55 -23.21
C ALA A 201 4.39 -9.11 -24.16
N ALA A 202 3.16 -9.25 -23.69
CA ALA A 202 2.06 -9.77 -24.48
C ALA A 202 0.75 -9.09 -24.14
N PHE A 203 -0.06 -8.81 -25.14
CA PHE A 203 -1.43 -8.35 -24.89
C PHE A 203 -2.26 -9.45 -24.24
N LEU A 204 -3.16 -9.04 -23.36
CA LEU A 204 -4.15 -9.95 -22.83
C LEU A 204 -5.02 -10.56 -23.92
N PRO A 205 -5.49 -11.80 -23.74
CA PRO A 205 -6.44 -12.42 -24.66
C PRO A 205 -7.68 -11.53 -24.86
N GLY A 206 -8.02 -11.27 -26.11
CA GLY A 206 -9.19 -10.42 -26.45
C GLY A 206 -8.91 -8.91 -26.48
N HIS A 207 -7.69 -8.45 -26.17
CA HIS A 207 -7.34 -7.05 -26.33
C HIS A 207 -7.34 -6.62 -27.80
N THR A 208 -8.11 -5.63 -28.17
CA THR A 208 -8.30 -5.21 -29.57
C THR A 208 -7.54 -3.95 -29.96
N GLU A 209 -7.11 -3.17 -28.99
CA GLU A 209 -6.42 -1.92 -29.22
C GLU A 209 -4.95 -2.12 -29.66
N LYS A 210 -4.36 -1.09 -30.26
CA LYS A 210 -2.99 -1.12 -30.75
C LYS A 210 -1.93 -0.92 -29.65
N TYR A 211 -2.35 -0.43 -28.51
CA TYR A 211 -1.50 -0.19 -27.34
C TYR A 211 -2.26 -0.54 -26.07
N ALA A 212 -1.50 -0.81 -25.01
CA ALA A 212 -1.99 -0.98 -23.65
C ALA A 212 -1.00 -0.32 -22.69
N GLU A 213 -1.49 0.39 -21.69
CA GLU A 213 -0.67 0.86 -20.59
C GLU A 213 -0.63 -0.21 -19.51
N GLU A 214 0.56 -0.62 -19.16
CA GLU A 214 0.80 -1.63 -18.12
C GLU A 214 1.81 -1.11 -17.11
N ARG A 215 1.86 -1.73 -15.93
CA ARG A 215 2.70 -1.29 -14.82
C ARG A 215 3.48 -2.45 -14.20
N ILE A 216 4.69 -2.13 -13.80
CA ILE A 216 5.45 -2.97 -12.87
C ILE A 216 5.48 -2.24 -11.53
N LYS A 217 4.93 -2.89 -10.51
CA LYS A 217 4.99 -2.42 -9.13
C LYS A 217 5.98 -3.27 -8.34
N LEU A 218 6.85 -2.60 -7.63
CA LEU A 218 7.80 -3.22 -6.73
C LEU A 218 7.48 -2.80 -5.31
N ILE A 219 7.41 -3.78 -4.40
CA ILE A 219 7.31 -3.56 -2.96
C ILE A 219 8.58 -4.12 -2.33
N ALA A 220 9.19 -3.33 -1.46
CA ALA A 220 10.37 -3.73 -0.68
C ALA A 220 10.04 -3.73 0.81
N THR A 221 10.47 -4.78 1.54
CA THR A 221 10.28 -4.89 2.99
C THR A 221 11.59 -5.25 3.68
N ARG A 222 11.85 -4.73 4.87
CA ARG A 222 13.07 -5.04 5.65
C ARG A 222 13.09 -6.48 6.18
N LYS A 223 11.93 -7.06 6.39
CA LYS A 223 11.76 -8.45 6.82
C LYS A 223 11.05 -9.23 5.74
N LYS A 224 11.29 -10.54 5.71
CA LYS A 224 10.58 -11.43 4.79
C LYS A 224 9.11 -11.51 5.21
N GLU A 225 8.22 -11.04 4.35
CA GLU A 225 6.79 -10.99 4.60
C GLU A 225 6.02 -11.92 3.65
N ASN A 226 4.94 -12.49 4.12
CA ASN A 226 3.98 -13.17 3.26
C ASN A 226 2.90 -12.18 2.82
N LEU A 227 3.26 -11.27 1.91
CA LEU A 227 2.40 -10.17 1.51
C LEU A 227 1.12 -10.67 0.83
N ILE A 228 1.20 -11.74 0.03
CA ILE A 228 0.07 -12.28 -0.71
C ILE A 228 0.02 -13.80 -0.56
N PRO A 229 -0.78 -14.34 0.37
CA PRO A 229 -0.84 -15.79 0.63
C PRO A 229 -1.76 -16.53 -0.34
N LEU A 230 -2.74 -15.85 -0.93
CA LEU A 230 -3.77 -16.43 -1.77
C LEU A 230 -3.56 -16.01 -3.23
N GLY A 231 -3.90 -16.89 -4.13
CA GLY A 231 -3.82 -16.74 -5.58
C GLY A 231 -3.70 -18.11 -6.22
N PHE A 232 -4.14 -18.24 -7.45
CA PHE A 232 -3.86 -19.44 -8.23
C PHE A 232 -2.52 -19.29 -8.95
N GLN A 233 -1.90 -20.42 -9.27
CA GLN A 233 -0.65 -20.44 -9.99
C GLN A 233 -0.92 -20.79 -11.46
N GLU A 234 -0.52 -19.88 -12.34
CA GLU A 234 -0.53 -20.12 -13.77
C GLU A 234 0.92 -20.26 -14.24
N GLY A 235 1.28 -21.48 -14.63
CA GLY A 235 2.65 -21.77 -14.97
C GLY A 235 3.63 -21.48 -13.81
N LEU A 236 4.49 -20.48 -13.98
CA LEU A 236 5.52 -20.08 -13.02
C LEU A 236 5.05 -19.03 -12.01
N PHE A 237 3.96 -18.34 -12.29
CA PHE A 237 3.54 -17.14 -11.58
C PHE A 237 2.21 -17.34 -10.88
N LYS A 238 1.97 -16.54 -9.82
CA LYS A 238 0.66 -16.41 -9.19
C LYS A 238 -0.09 -15.26 -9.85
N VAL A 239 -1.29 -15.53 -10.33
CA VAL A 239 -2.16 -14.57 -11.01
C VAL A 239 -3.38 -14.26 -10.16
N TYR A 240 -3.77 -13.00 -10.13
CA TYR A 240 -4.92 -12.48 -9.40
C TYR A 240 -5.82 -11.72 -10.37
N ASP A 241 -7.06 -12.13 -10.45
CA ASP A 241 -8.07 -11.51 -11.31
C ASP A 241 -8.32 -10.04 -10.90
N SER A 242 -8.56 -9.18 -11.88
CA SER A 242 -8.94 -7.77 -11.69
C SER A 242 -10.19 -7.58 -10.82
N LYS A 243 -11.06 -8.59 -10.75
CA LYS A 243 -12.25 -8.60 -9.90
C LYS A 243 -11.97 -9.01 -8.46
N SER A 244 -10.76 -9.49 -8.17
CA SER A 244 -10.33 -9.91 -6.83
C SER A 244 -9.99 -8.71 -5.94
N THR A 245 -10.98 -7.89 -5.63
CA THR A 245 -10.81 -6.72 -4.74
C THR A 245 -10.28 -7.10 -3.36
N GLY A 246 -10.49 -8.33 -2.91
CA GLY A 246 -10.00 -8.85 -1.64
C GLY A 246 -8.47 -8.92 -1.55
N MET A 247 -7.76 -9.17 -2.66
CA MET A 247 -6.29 -9.26 -2.66
C MET A 247 -5.63 -7.95 -2.26
N ILE A 248 -6.06 -6.83 -2.86
CA ILE A 248 -5.48 -5.52 -2.59
C ILE A 248 -5.77 -5.11 -1.15
N SER A 249 -6.99 -5.35 -0.68
CA SER A 249 -7.35 -5.10 0.72
C SER A 249 -6.51 -5.92 1.68
N ASP A 250 -6.21 -7.17 1.36
CA ASP A 250 -5.35 -8.04 2.17
C ASP A 250 -3.89 -7.58 2.14
N LEU A 251 -3.38 -7.17 0.98
CA LEU A 251 -2.04 -6.61 0.83
C LEU A 251 -1.89 -5.34 1.68
N VAL A 252 -2.80 -4.39 1.52
CA VAL A 252 -2.82 -3.13 2.29
C VAL A 252 -2.91 -3.41 3.79
N ARG A 253 -3.79 -4.34 4.22
CA ARG A 253 -3.90 -4.72 5.63
C ARG A 253 -2.58 -5.28 6.18
N ARG A 254 -1.86 -6.10 5.42
CA ARG A 254 -0.56 -6.63 5.82
C ARG A 254 0.51 -5.55 5.89
N LEU A 255 0.56 -4.65 4.91
CA LEU A 255 1.47 -3.51 4.91
C LEU A 255 1.20 -2.56 6.10
N ASN A 256 -0.06 -2.40 6.51
CA ASN A 256 -0.42 -1.62 7.69
C ASN A 256 0.11 -2.18 9.01
N HIS A 257 0.41 -3.48 9.08
CA HIS A 257 1.06 -4.08 10.26
C HIS A 257 2.57 -3.84 10.32
N LEU A 258 3.18 -3.37 9.23
CA LEU A 258 4.59 -3.02 9.20
C LEU A 258 4.81 -1.58 9.69
N GLU A 259 6.00 -1.33 10.27
CA GLU A 259 6.38 0.05 10.57
C GLU A 259 6.58 0.83 9.26
N PRO A 260 6.18 2.12 9.19
CA PRO A 260 6.26 2.91 7.96
C PRO A 260 7.64 2.95 7.31
N GLY A 261 8.72 2.90 8.11
CA GLY A 261 10.10 2.87 7.62
C GLY A 261 10.61 1.48 7.22
N ASP A 262 9.82 0.41 7.45
CA ASP A 262 10.23 -0.97 7.18
C ASP A 262 9.78 -1.47 5.81
N TRP A 263 9.05 -0.66 5.05
CA TRP A 263 8.67 -0.99 3.70
C TRP A 263 8.57 0.25 2.81
N THR A 264 8.62 0.03 1.51
CA THR A 264 8.44 1.06 0.49
C THR A 264 7.91 0.43 -0.80
N GLU A 265 7.47 1.29 -1.73
CA GLU A 265 7.07 0.86 -3.07
C GLU A 265 7.65 1.76 -4.15
N ALA A 266 7.75 1.21 -5.35
CA ALA A 266 8.04 1.97 -6.56
C ALA A 266 7.24 1.39 -7.73
N THR A 267 6.82 2.25 -8.64
CA THR A 267 6.03 1.85 -9.82
C THR A 267 6.68 2.44 -11.07
N VAL A 268 6.76 1.63 -12.11
CA VAL A 268 7.12 2.07 -13.46
C VAL A 268 6.02 1.70 -14.44
N VAL A 269 5.64 2.66 -15.27
CA VAL A 269 4.61 2.51 -16.31
C VAL A 269 5.31 2.29 -17.65
N TYR A 270 4.76 1.43 -18.49
CA TYR A 270 5.22 1.22 -19.85
C TYR A 270 4.05 1.06 -20.82
N ASN A 271 4.29 1.40 -22.07
CA ASN A 271 3.34 1.22 -23.15
C ASN A 271 3.68 -0.06 -23.94
N LEU A 272 2.73 -0.98 -23.96
CA LEU A 272 2.77 -2.16 -24.79
C LEU A 272 2.19 -1.83 -26.16
N THR A 273 2.91 -2.13 -27.24
CA THR A 273 2.50 -1.85 -28.62
C THR A 273 2.54 -3.13 -29.47
N ARG A 274 1.79 -3.13 -30.58
CA ARG A 274 1.83 -4.22 -31.56
C ARG A 274 3.00 -4.10 -32.51
#